data_333adc58fa773b19198f7141c7095cf1
#
_entry.id   333adc58fa773b19198f7141c7095cf1
#
_cell.length_a   1.000
_cell.length_b   1.000
_cell.length_c   1.000
_cell.angle_alpha   90.00
_cell.angle_beta   90.00
_cell.angle_gamma   90.00
#
_symmetry.space_group_name_H-M   'P 1'
#
loop_
_entity.id
_entity.type
_entity.pdbx_description
1 polymer ?
#
loop_
_entity_poly.entity_id
_entity_poly.type
_entity_poly.pdbx_seq_one_letter_code
_entity_poly.pdbx_strand_id
1 'polypeptide(L)'
;MRRNTKKNTKLESENLILRPFKLEDSEDVLEYAKDTKVTKYLTWESFYTIEDEEKTIKNYYLTRSNAYAIELKCLKKCIGCIEIIVDNKNNKGTFGYLLNSKYWGRGIMTEALKTILDFSFNKLNLNRVEGCHYVGNEGSGKVQQKVGMKYEGTGIEEVLVKGKYYDVVHYGITKKQYKEIYG
;
A
#
# COMPACT_ATOMS: atom_id res chain seq x y z
N MET A 1 -22.96 2.01 15.48
CA MET A 1 -21.79 2.10 16.38
C MET A 1 -20.56 2.48 15.54
N ARG A 2 -20.05 3.71 15.67
CA ARG A 2 -18.80 4.10 15.00
C ARG A 2 -17.65 3.34 15.69
N ARG A 3 -17.07 2.35 15.02
CA ARG A 3 -15.82 1.75 15.50
C ARG A 3 -14.76 2.85 15.50
N ASN A 4 -14.33 3.22 16.70
CA ASN A 4 -13.24 4.17 16.90
C ASN A 4 -11.97 3.49 16.36
N THR A 5 -11.64 3.74 15.10
CA THR A 5 -10.37 3.31 14.52
C THR A 5 -9.28 4.05 15.25
N LYS A 6 -8.62 3.38 16.19
CA LYS A 6 -7.43 3.93 16.85
C LYS A 6 -6.47 4.37 15.76
N LYS A 7 -6.26 5.68 15.70
CA LYS A 7 -5.39 6.34 14.72
C LYS A 7 -4.00 5.67 14.79
N ASN A 8 -3.61 5.02 13.67
CA ASN A 8 -2.24 4.60 13.38
C ASN A 8 -1.52 3.78 14.48
N THR A 9 -1.99 2.57 14.72
CA THR A 9 -1.22 1.59 15.50
C THR A 9 0.02 1.18 14.70
N LYS A 10 1.21 1.32 15.29
CA LYS A 10 2.47 0.79 14.74
C LYS A 10 2.33 -0.73 14.57
N LEU A 11 2.67 -1.24 13.38
CA LEU A 11 2.70 -2.67 13.07
C LEU A 11 4.16 -3.07 12.80
N GLU A 12 4.53 -4.26 13.21
CA GLU A 12 5.91 -4.75 13.05
C GLU A 12 5.90 -6.13 12.39
N SER A 13 6.87 -6.33 11.53
CA SER A 13 7.24 -7.62 10.96
C SER A 13 8.72 -7.91 11.23
N GLU A 14 9.31 -8.91 10.60
CA GLU A 14 10.71 -9.28 10.79
C GLU A 14 11.66 -8.10 10.48
N ASN A 15 11.53 -7.51 9.30
CA ASN A 15 12.44 -6.47 8.80
C ASN A 15 11.86 -5.06 8.79
N LEU A 16 10.53 -4.92 8.97
CA LEU A 16 9.82 -3.66 8.74
C LEU A 16 9.10 -3.15 9.98
N ILE A 17 8.97 -1.83 10.02
CA ILE A 17 8.02 -1.12 10.86
C ILE A 17 7.07 -0.36 9.95
N LEU A 18 5.76 -0.68 10.02
CA LEU A 18 4.71 0.10 9.42
C LEU A 18 4.19 1.08 10.48
N ARG A 19 4.47 2.35 10.30
CA ARG A 19 4.17 3.41 11.29
C ARG A 19 3.50 4.61 10.64
N PRO A 20 2.87 5.50 11.43
CA PRO A 20 2.46 6.79 10.91
C PRO A 20 3.61 7.52 10.23
N PHE A 21 3.29 8.29 9.20
CA PHE A 21 4.25 9.23 8.64
C PHE A 21 4.60 10.33 9.66
N LYS A 22 5.76 10.92 9.51
CA LYS A 22 6.23 12.09 10.22
C LYS A 22 6.90 13.04 9.23
N LEU A 23 7.02 14.32 9.56
CA LEU A 23 7.54 15.32 8.62
C LEU A 23 9.01 15.06 8.25
N GLU A 24 9.76 14.48 9.17
CA GLU A 24 11.15 14.09 8.97
C GLU A 24 11.32 13.00 7.89
N ASP A 25 10.23 12.36 7.45
CA ASP A 25 10.27 11.40 6.35
C ASP A 25 10.34 12.10 4.97
N SER A 26 10.17 13.42 4.88
CA SER A 26 10.05 14.15 3.60
C SER A 26 11.25 13.95 2.66
N GLU A 27 12.47 13.91 3.17
CA GLU A 27 13.66 13.63 2.35
C GLU A 27 13.64 12.20 1.79
N ASP A 28 13.28 11.22 2.61
CA ASP A 28 13.17 9.83 2.22
C ASP A 28 12.05 9.62 1.19
N VAL A 29 10.90 10.28 1.39
CA VAL A 29 9.76 10.25 0.47
C VAL A 29 10.14 10.88 -0.86
N LEU A 30 10.79 12.05 -0.84
CA LEU A 30 11.23 12.75 -2.04
C LEU A 30 12.20 11.91 -2.89
N GLU A 31 13.04 11.08 -2.25
CA GLU A 31 13.97 10.21 -2.96
C GLU A 31 13.24 9.30 -3.96
N TYR A 32 12.13 8.66 -3.53
CA TYR A 32 11.39 7.76 -4.41
C TYR A 32 10.28 8.45 -5.21
N ALA A 33 9.77 9.60 -4.76
CA ALA A 33 8.76 10.36 -5.48
C ALA A 33 9.32 11.02 -6.75
N LYS A 34 10.62 11.29 -6.79
CA LYS A 34 11.35 11.76 -8.00
C LYS A 34 11.63 10.64 -9.00
N ASP A 35 11.57 9.37 -8.58
CA ASP A 35 11.92 8.26 -9.45
C ASP A 35 10.77 7.96 -10.43
N THR A 36 11.01 8.21 -11.72
CA THR A 36 10.05 7.97 -12.78
C THR A 36 9.63 6.49 -12.90
N LYS A 37 10.47 5.55 -12.46
CA LYS A 37 10.08 4.13 -12.38
C LYS A 37 8.99 3.91 -11.34
N VAL A 38 9.09 4.57 -10.20
CA VAL A 38 8.10 4.50 -9.12
C VAL A 38 6.80 5.19 -9.52
N THR A 39 6.90 6.38 -10.13
CA THR A 39 5.72 7.22 -10.45
C THR A 39 5.01 6.84 -11.75
N LYS A 40 5.59 5.92 -12.54
CA LYS A 40 5.05 5.49 -13.85
C LYS A 40 3.57 5.09 -13.81
N TYR A 41 3.16 4.38 -12.75
CA TYR A 41 1.81 3.85 -12.58
C TYR A 41 1.01 4.57 -11.49
N LEU A 42 1.45 5.76 -11.07
CA LEU A 42 0.75 6.57 -10.09
C LEU A 42 -0.09 7.64 -10.79
N THR A 43 -1.19 8.01 -10.16
CA THR A 43 -2.15 8.98 -10.69
C THR A 43 -1.66 10.43 -10.61
N TRP A 44 -0.62 10.69 -9.83
CA TRP A 44 0.00 12.00 -9.65
C TRP A 44 1.34 12.09 -10.37
N GLU A 45 1.77 13.31 -10.67
CA GLU A 45 3.07 13.59 -11.27
C GLU A 45 4.19 13.53 -10.21
N SER A 46 5.44 13.34 -10.67
CA SER A 46 6.59 13.35 -9.78
C SER A 46 6.71 14.68 -9.04
N PHE A 47 6.96 14.64 -7.75
CA PHE A 47 7.29 15.82 -6.95
C PHE A 47 8.79 16.13 -7.05
N TYR A 48 9.15 17.38 -6.86
CA TYR A 48 10.53 17.82 -7.05
C TYR A 48 11.11 18.56 -5.85
N THR A 49 10.30 18.96 -4.87
CA THR A 49 10.73 19.70 -3.69
C THR A 49 10.37 19.03 -2.38
N ILE A 50 11.13 19.31 -1.32
CA ILE A 50 10.84 18.83 0.04
C ILE A 50 9.53 19.44 0.55
N GLU A 51 9.28 20.71 0.24
CA GLU A 51 8.07 21.42 0.64
C GLU A 51 6.80 20.78 0.08
N ASP A 52 6.84 20.22 -1.15
CA ASP A 52 5.72 19.51 -1.73
C ASP A 52 5.47 18.18 -1.01
N GLU A 53 6.54 17.48 -0.63
CA GLU A 53 6.42 16.24 0.15
C GLU A 53 5.93 16.50 1.57
N GLU A 54 6.38 17.56 2.23
CA GLU A 54 5.83 17.95 3.54
C GLU A 54 4.34 18.26 3.46
N LYS A 55 3.89 18.96 2.41
CA LYS A 55 2.46 19.21 2.18
C LYS A 55 1.69 17.90 1.96
N THR A 56 2.27 16.97 1.18
CA THR A 56 1.68 15.65 0.94
C THR A 56 1.58 14.86 2.23
N ILE A 57 2.63 14.83 3.05
CA ILE A 57 2.61 14.16 4.35
C ILE A 57 1.53 14.77 5.24
N LYS A 58 1.48 16.11 5.37
CA LYS A 58 0.50 16.83 6.21
C LYS A 58 -0.95 16.61 5.75
N ASN A 59 -1.19 16.78 4.45
CA ASN A 59 -2.55 16.90 3.92
C ASN A 59 -3.14 15.57 3.44
N TYR A 60 -2.30 14.57 3.21
CA TYR A 60 -2.74 13.25 2.75
C TYR A 60 -2.46 12.17 3.79
N TYR A 61 -1.19 11.88 4.10
CA TYR A 61 -0.87 10.72 4.94
C TYR A 61 -1.27 10.89 6.40
N LEU A 62 -1.04 12.05 7.01
CA LEU A 62 -1.39 12.30 8.42
C LEU A 62 -2.90 12.44 8.65
N THR A 63 -3.68 12.66 7.60
CA THR A 63 -5.14 12.72 7.70
C THR A 63 -5.82 11.35 7.62
N ARG A 64 -5.08 10.30 7.22
CA ARG A 64 -5.60 8.95 7.00
C ARG A 64 -5.27 8.01 8.17
N SER A 65 -6.27 7.26 8.62
CA SER A 65 -6.16 6.41 9.82
C SER A 65 -5.31 5.14 9.61
N ASN A 66 -5.15 4.68 8.36
CA ASN A 66 -4.48 3.42 8.05
C ASN A 66 -3.50 3.59 6.88
N ALA A 67 -2.83 4.75 6.79
CA ALA A 67 -1.72 4.98 5.88
C ALA A 67 -0.41 4.91 6.67
N TYR A 68 0.50 4.06 6.21
CA TYR A 68 1.73 3.73 6.90
C TYR A 68 2.96 4.04 6.04
N ALA A 69 3.94 4.71 6.63
CA ALA A 69 5.31 4.70 6.14
C ALA A 69 5.90 3.31 6.37
N ILE A 70 6.57 2.77 5.37
CA ILE A 70 7.33 1.52 5.47
C ILE A 70 8.76 1.88 5.89
N GLU A 71 9.08 1.67 7.16
CA GLU A 71 10.42 1.87 7.68
C GLU A 71 11.21 0.56 7.65
N LEU A 72 12.39 0.58 7.02
CA LEU A 72 13.31 -0.55 7.05
C LEU A 72 14.13 -0.50 8.34
N LYS A 73 13.97 -1.49 9.23
CA LYS A 73 14.54 -1.51 10.59
C LYS A 73 16.05 -1.28 10.63
N CYS A 74 16.80 -1.96 9.75
CA CYS A 74 18.27 -1.89 9.72
C CYS A 74 18.81 -0.51 9.32
N LEU A 75 18.03 0.30 8.58
CA LEU A 75 18.44 1.62 8.13
C LEU A 75 17.71 2.75 8.86
N LYS A 76 16.63 2.46 9.59
CA LYS A 76 15.69 3.44 10.17
C LYS A 76 15.17 4.45 9.12
N LYS A 77 15.03 4.00 7.87
CA LYS A 77 14.71 4.81 6.70
C LYS A 77 13.30 4.50 6.20
N CYS A 78 12.54 5.53 5.84
CA CYS A 78 11.26 5.39 5.15
C CYS A 78 11.52 5.06 3.67
N ILE A 79 11.17 3.84 3.25
CA ILE A 79 11.46 3.33 1.92
C ILE A 79 10.22 3.18 1.02
N GLY A 80 9.05 3.54 1.51
CA GLY A 80 7.80 3.42 0.78
C GLY A 80 6.59 3.67 1.66
N CYS A 81 5.41 3.42 1.12
CA CYS A 81 4.17 3.48 1.87
C CYS A 81 3.23 2.33 1.52
N ILE A 82 2.34 2.04 2.44
CA ILE A 82 1.21 1.13 2.25
C ILE A 82 0.00 1.66 3.03
N GLU A 83 -1.18 1.61 2.44
CA GLU A 83 -2.43 2.00 3.11
C GLU A 83 -3.50 0.94 2.94
N ILE A 84 -4.49 0.95 3.84
CA ILE A 84 -5.72 0.18 3.72
C ILE A 84 -6.91 1.11 3.93
N ILE A 85 -7.72 1.28 2.89
CA ILE A 85 -8.95 2.07 2.89
C ILE A 85 -10.10 1.13 3.24
N VAL A 86 -10.79 1.43 4.36
CA VAL A 86 -11.84 0.55 4.88
C VAL A 86 -13.23 1.03 4.42
N ASP A 87 -13.95 0.17 3.74
CA ASP A 87 -15.38 0.30 3.48
C ASP A 87 -16.16 -0.43 4.59
N ASN A 88 -16.62 0.35 5.58
CA ASN A 88 -17.37 -0.19 6.71
C ASN A 88 -18.73 -0.79 6.31
N LYS A 89 -19.34 -0.30 5.23
CA LYS A 89 -20.65 -0.79 4.75
C LYS A 89 -20.56 -2.23 4.27
N ASN A 90 -19.51 -2.53 3.51
CA ASN A 90 -19.29 -3.85 2.93
C ASN A 90 -18.30 -4.71 3.74
N ASN A 91 -17.78 -4.19 4.85
CA ASN A 91 -16.78 -4.84 5.71
C ASN A 91 -15.56 -5.32 4.90
N LYS A 92 -15.05 -4.48 4.01
CA LYS A 92 -13.90 -4.78 3.15
C LYS A 92 -12.85 -3.67 3.19
N GLY A 93 -11.64 -4.02 2.78
CA GLY A 93 -10.54 -3.08 2.64
C GLY A 93 -9.94 -3.11 1.24
N THR A 94 -9.56 -1.95 0.73
CA THR A 94 -8.79 -1.81 -0.51
C THR A 94 -7.43 -1.25 -0.14
N PHE A 95 -6.35 -1.91 -0.54
CA PHE A 95 -5.00 -1.42 -0.27
C PHE A 95 -4.40 -0.71 -1.48
N GLY A 96 -3.46 0.18 -1.17
CA GLY A 96 -2.55 0.79 -2.12
C GLY A 96 -1.14 0.83 -1.53
N TYR A 97 -0.11 0.77 -2.38
CA TYR A 97 1.28 0.85 -1.94
C TYR A 97 2.21 1.39 -3.02
N LEU A 98 3.34 1.88 -2.57
CA LEU A 98 4.50 2.14 -3.41
C LEU A 98 5.79 1.84 -2.62
N LEU A 99 6.86 1.55 -3.33
CA LEU A 99 8.17 1.25 -2.76
C LEU A 99 9.26 1.92 -3.60
N ASN A 100 10.24 2.49 -2.93
CA ASN A 100 11.45 3.00 -3.55
C ASN A 100 12.11 1.91 -4.41
N SER A 101 12.40 2.22 -5.67
CA SER A 101 12.88 1.24 -6.66
C SER A 101 14.20 0.56 -6.25
N LYS A 102 15.02 1.22 -5.43
CA LYS A 102 16.27 0.65 -4.88
C LYS A 102 16.05 -0.61 -4.04
N TYR A 103 14.81 -0.81 -3.56
CA TYR A 103 14.44 -1.93 -2.69
C TYR A 103 13.53 -2.96 -3.38
N TRP A 104 13.28 -2.82 -4.69
CA TRP A 104 12.49 -3.80 -5.44
C TRP A 104 13.18 -5.16 -5.52
N GLY A 105 12.37 -6.21 -5.72
CA GLY A 105 12.87 -7.59 -5.87
C GLY A 105 13.34 -8.27 -4.58
N ARG A 106 13.30 -7.60 -3.43
CA ARG A 106 13.80 -8.10 -2.14
C ARG A 106 12.73 -8.68 -1.21
N GLY A 107 11.49 -8.85 -1.67
CA GLY A 107 10.41 -9.37 -0.84
C GLY A 107 9.76 -8.37 0.11
N ILE A 108 10.29 -7.16 0.22
CA ILE A 108 9.87 -6.12 1.19
C ILE A 108 8.39 -5.78 1.08
N MET A 109 7.88 -5.53 -0.14
CA MET A 109 6.46 -5.21 -0.32
C MET A 109 5.55 -6.41 -0.03
N THR A 110 6.02 -7.63 -0.27
CA THR A 110 5.30 -8.86 0.11
C THR A 110 5.18 -8.97 1.63
N GLU A 111 6.26 -8.68 2.37
CA GLU A 111 6.27 -8.65 3.83
C GLU A 111 5.33 -7.56 4.37
N ALA A 112 5.39 -6.34 3.82
CA ALA A 112 4.51 -5.24 4.20
C ALA A 112 3.03 -5.58 3.95
N LEU A 113 2.69 -6.11 2.78
CA LEU A 113 1.31 -6.48 2.46
C LEU A 113 0.81 -7.63 3.33
N LYS A 114 1.64 -8.62 3.64
CA LYS A 114 1.29 -9.69 4.59
C LYS A 114 0.94 -9.12 5.97
N THR A 115 1.72 -8.15 6.46
CA THR A 115 1.45 -7.46 7.73
C THR A 115 0.13 -6.69 7.70
N ILE A 116 -0.20 -6.02 6.59
CA ILE A 116 -1.49 -5.33 6.41
C ILE A 116 -2.65 -6.32 6.33
N LEU A 117 -2.49 -7.48 5.69
CA LEU A 117 -3.52 -8.52 5.67
C LEU A 117 -3.80 -9.05 7.08
N ASP A 118 -2.75 -9.34 7.86
CA ASP A 118 -2.89 -9.75 9.26
C ASP A 118 -3.66 -8.70 10.07
N PHE A 119 -3.26 -7.45 10.00
CA PHE A 119 -3.95 -6.34 10.64
C PHE A 119 -5.41 -6.23 10.20
N SER A 120 -5.67 -6.34 8.91
CA SER A 120 -7.01 -6.23 8.33
C SER A 120 -7.95 -7.32 8.83
N PHE A 121 -7.50 -8.57 8.87
CA PHE A 121 -8.35 -9.70 9.26
C PHE A 121 -8.43 -9.92 10.77
N ASN A 122 -7.35 -9.71 11.50
CA ASN A 122 -7.26 -10.05 12.93
C ASN A 122 -7.53 -8.86 13.86
N LYS A 123 -7.26 -7.62 13.41
CA LYS A 123 -7.50 -6.40 14.22
C LYS A 123 -8.70 -5.60 13.74
N LEU A 124 -8.82 -5.35 12.44
CA LEU A 124 -9.96 -4.64 11.88
C LEU A 124 -11.18 -5.54 11.69
N ASN A 125 -10.99 -6.86 11.73
CA ASN A 125 -12.04 -7.87 11.53
C ASN A 125 -12.77 -7.74 10.20
N LEU A 126 -12.04 -7.38 9.13
CA LEU A 126 -12.60 -7.29 7.79
C LEU A 126 -12.96 -8.68 7.26
N ASN A 127 -13.98 -8.74 6.40
CA ASN A 127 -14.36 -9.96 5.70
C ASN A 127 -13.53 -10.21 4.44
N ARG A 128 -13.06 -9.12 3.80
CA ARG A 128 -12.37 -9.17 2.52
C ARG A 128 -11.32 -8.06 2.41
N VAL A 129 -10.23 -8.36 1.73
CA VAL A 129 -9.26 -7.37 1.25
C VAL A 129 -9.08 -7.54 -0.24
N GLU A 130 -9.06 -6.43 -0.96
CA GLU A 130 -8.90 -6.39 -2.41
C GLU A 130 -7.83 -5.37 -2.81
N GLY A 131 -7.26 -5.56 -3.99
CA GLY A 131 -6.31 -4.65 -4.61
C GLY A 131 -6.23 -4.89 -6.10
N CYS A 132 -5.55 -4.01 -6.79
CA CYS A 132 -5.38 -4.10 -8.22
C CYS A 132 -4.00 -3.63 -8.66
N HIS A 133 -3.69 -3.87 -9.93
CA HIS A 133 -2.55 -3.26 -10.61
C HIS A 133 -2.86 -3.06 -12.09
N TYR A 134 -2.18 -2.12 -12.73
CA TYR A 134 -2.31 -1.91 -14.17
C TYR A 134 -1.53 -2.98 -14.94
N VAL A 135 -2.07 -3.44 -16.06
CA VAL A 135 -1.33 -4.28 -17.00
C VAL A 135 -0.01 -3.60 -17.35
N GLY A 136 1.09 -4.35 -17.29
CA GLY A 136 2.45 -3.84 -17.39
C GLY A 136 3.13 -3.55 -16.05
N ASN A 137 2.40 -3.58 -14.91
CA ASN A 137 2.97 -3.51 -13.56
C ASN A 137 3.02 -4.90 -12.90
N GLU A 138 3.74 -5.81 -13.55
CA GLU A 138 3.83 -7.23 -13.13
C GLU A 138 4.42 -7.40 -11.72
N GLY A 139 5.26 -6.45 -11.29
CA GLY A 139 5.83 -6.46 -9.93
C GLY A 139 4.74 -6.40 -8.87
N SER A 140 3.74 -5.53 -9.05
CA SER A 140 2.60 -5.41 -8.16
C SER A 140 1.74 -6.69 -8.15
N GLY A 141 1.46 -7.26 -9.32
CA GLY A 141 0.71 -8.52 -9.43
C GLY A 141 1.40 -9.67 -8.69
N LYS A 142 2.73 -9.82 -8.84
CA LYS A 142 3.51 -10.85 -8.14
C LYS A 142 3.45 -10.71 -6.61
N VAL A 143 3.42 -9.48 -6.09
CA VAL A 143 3.28 -9.23 -4.65
C VAL A 143 1.92 -9.76 -4.16
N GLN A 144 0.84 -9.43 -4.87
CA GLN A 144 -0.53 -9.86 -4.51
C GLN A 144 -0.67 -11.39 -4.55
N GLN A 145 -0.13 -12.04 -5.58
CA GLN A 145 -0.12 -13.50 -5.70
C GLN A 145 0.65 -14.17 -4.55
N LYS A 146 1.83 -13.63 -4.18
CA LYS A 146 2.69 -14.20 -3.13
C LYS A 146 2.03 -14.18 -1.74
N VAL A 147 1.12 -13.27 -1.48
CA VAL A 147 0.34 -13.25 -0.23
C VAL A 147 -0.99 -14.02 -0.32
N GLY A 148 -1.16 -14.86 -1.35
CA GLY A 148 -2.31 -15.76 -1.50
C GLY A 148 -3.58 -15.12 -2.05
N MET A 149 -3.52 -13.88 -2.53
CA MET A 149 -4.67 -13.26 -3.19
C MET A 149 -4.98 -13.95 -4.52
N LYS A 150 -6.25 -14.02 -4.86
CA LYS A 150 -6.75 -14.69 -6.07
C LYS A 150 -7.08 -13.65 -7.13
N TYR A 151 -6.74 -13.98 -8.38
CA TYR A 151 -7.17 -13.23 -9.55
C TYR A 151 -8.70 -13.28 -9.67
N GLU A 152 -9.33 -12.14 -9.94
CA GLU A 152 -10.78 -12.01 -10.02
C GLU A 152 -11.27 -11.46 -11.36
N GLY A 153 -10.38 -10.95 -12.18
CA GLY A 153 -10.72 -10.43 -13.51
C GLY A 153 -9.80 -9.30 -13.95
N THR A 154 -10.00 -8.88 -15.20
CA THR A 154 -9.33 -7.72 -15.79
C THR A 154 -10.35 -6.80 -16.42
N GLY A 155 -10.42 -5.57 -15.94
CA GLY A 155 -11.19 -4.51 -16.56
C GLY A 155 -10.40 -3.89 -17.73
N ILE A 156 -11.02 -3.87 -18.91
CA ILE A 156 -10.38 -3.34 -20.12
C ILE A 156 -10.58 -1.82 -20.16
N GLU A 157 -9.49 -1.08 -20.41
CA GLU A 157 -9.49 0.40 -20.45
C GLU A 157 -10.19 1.05 -19.25
N GLU A 158 -10.05 0.44 -18.08
CA GLU A 158 -10.83 0.76 -16.89
C GLU A 158 -10.44 2.10 -16.25
N VAL A 159 -9.17 2.50 -16.35
CA VAL A 159 -8.66 3.70 -15.66
C VAL A 159 -7.87 4.58 -16.62
N LEU A 160 -8.18 5.88 -16.59
CA LEU A 160 -7.42 6.90 -17.31
C LEU A 160 -6.34 7.47 -16.38
N VAL A 161 -5.07 7.27 -16.71
CA VAL A 161 -3.92 7.80 -15.97
C VAL A 161 -3.01 8.56 -16.93
N LYS A 162 -2.73 9.83 -16.63
CA LYS A 162 -1.84 10.70 -17.43
C LYS A 162 -2.16 10.66 -18.92
N GLY A 163 -3.44 10.73 -19.29
CA GLY A 163 -3.92 10.74 -20.67
C GLY A 163 -3.90 9.38 -21.38
N LYS A 164 -3.58 8.28 -20.69
CA LYS A 164 -3.58 6.93 -21.24
C LYS A 164 -4.54 6.02 -20.47
N TYR A 165 -5.36 5.25 -21.20
CA TYR A 165 -6.18 4.19 -20.60
C TYR A 165 -5.33 2.96 -20.27
N TYR A 166 -5.64 2.35 -19.14
CA TYR A 166 -5.01 1.13 -18.68
C TYR A 166 -6.05 0.07 -18.36
N ASP A 167 -5.72 -1.15 -18.72
CA ASP A 167 -6.41 -2.34 -18.22
C ASP A 167 -5.99 -2.56 -16.76
N VAL A 168 -6.96 -2.95 -15.92
CA VAL A 168 -6.75 -3.14 -14.48
C VAL A 168 -6.99 -4.58 -14.09
N VAL A 169 -6.00 -5.20 -13.50
CA VAL A 169 -6.06 -6.58 -13.00
C VAL A 169 -6.45 -6.55 -11.54
N HIS A 170 -7.55 -7.23 -11.19
CA HIS A 170 -8.12 -7.26 -9.86
C HIS A 170 -7.75 -8.54 -9.11
N TYR A 171 -7.42 -8.38 -7.83
CA TYR A 171 -7.14 -9.46 -6.89
C TYR A 171 -7.92 -9.28 -5.60
N GLY A 172 -8.31 -10.39 -4.99
CA GLY A 172 -8.99 -10.39 -3.70
C GLY A 172 -8.61 -11.57 -2.84
N ILE A 173 -8.84 -11.42 -1.52
CA ILE A 173 -8.73 -12.49 -0.54
C ILE A 173 -9.79 -12.29 0.54
N THR A 174 -10.53 -13.35 0.87
CA THR A 174 -11.50 -13.35 1.96
C THR A 174 -10.85 -13.75 3.28
N LYS A 175 -11.49 -13.41 4.40
CA LYS A 175 -11.03 -13.84 5.74
C LYS A 175 -10.93 -15.36 5.85
N LYS A 176 -11.84 -16.10 5.21
CA LYS A 176 -11.80 -17.56 5.19
C LYS A 176 -10.54 -18.06 4.48
N GLN A 177 -10.27 -17.58 3.26
CA GLN A 177 -9.06 -17.94 2.50
C GLN A 177 -7.78 -17.56 3.24
N TYR A 178 -7.75 -16.38 3.88
CA TYR A 178 -6.62 -15.97 4.70
C TYR A 178 -6.32 -16.96 5.83
N LYS A 179 -7.37 -17.41 6.54
CA LYS A 179 -7.22 -18.40 7.60
C LYS A 179 -6.77 -19.78 7.10
N GLU A 180 -7.15 -20.18 5.90
CA GLU A 180 -6.69 -21.43 5.27
C GLU A 180 -5.18 -21.39 4.93
N ILE A 181 -4.61 -20.20 4.71
CA ILE A 181 -3.20 -20.02 4.34
C ILE A 181 -2.32 -19.77 5.58
N TYR A 182 -2.82 -19.01 6.57
CA TYR A 182 -2.03 -18.44 7.65
C TYR A 182 -2.56 -18.77 9.07
N GLY A 183 -3.68 -19.49 9.17
CA GLY A 183 -4.35 -19.86 10.43
C GLY A 183 -3.83 -21.13 11.09
#